data_a041b96f88f172ccbf2f64deb071f5f3
#
_entry.id   a041b96f88f172ccbf2f64deb071f5f3
#
_cell.length_a   1.000
_cell.length_b   1.000
_cell.length_c   1.000
_cell.angle_alpha   90.00
_cell.angle_beta   90.00
_cell.angle_gamma   90.00
#
_symmetry.space_group_name_H-M   'P 1'
#
loop_
_entity.id
_entity.type
_entity.pdbx_description
1 polymer ?
#
loop_
_entity_poly.entity_id
_entity_poly.type
_entity_poly.pdbx_seq_one_letter_code
_entity_poly.pdbx_strand_id
1 'polypeptide(L)'
;MNSNLLTYRFVVADNSFIVRNGLVAVLRHIPGLAATAFDVKTQESLRNYVAMHHPDVVIVNPMFDGLFDVKAFKAEMKLDDTRFIALSTAMLDQNVLSGYDEHFLLYDNSDEIYEKIKKVLMSEKQDEPNTTESLSNREREIIVCVVKGMTNKEIADQLCLSIHTVITHRRNISNKLQIRSAAGLTIYAIVNKLVDIKDVKDM
;
A
#
# COMPACT_ATOMS: atom_id res chain seq x y z
N MET A 1 14.45 10.78 22.43
CA MET A 1 13.40 11.09 21.46
C MET A 1 13.29 9.89 20.52
N ASN A 2 12.41 8.92 20.84
CA ASN A 2 12.15 7.78 19.96
C ASN A 2 11.16 8.24 18.89
N SER A 3 11.69 8.72 17.76
CA SER A 3 10.88 8.81 16.55
C SER A 3 10.55 7.38 16.12
N ASN A 4 9.31 6.98 16.27
CA ASN A 4 8.78 5.74 15.70
C ASN A 4 8.86 5.91 14.18
N LEU A 5 10.00 5.58 13.58
CA LEU A 5 10.17 5.56 12.13
C LEU A 5 9.24 4.47 11.57
N LEU A 6 8.26 4.90 10.83
CA LEU A 6 7.36 4.01 10.10
C LEU A 6 8.21 3.15 9.15
N THR A 7 8.09 1.83 9.29
CA THR A 7 8.86 0.88 8.48
C THR A 7 8.01 0.39 7.33
N TYR A 8 8.42 0.69 6.10
CA TYR A 8 7.78 0.19 4.87
C TYR A 8 8.24 -1.23 4.55
N ARG A 9 7.32 -2.05 4.08
CA ARG A 9 7.57 -3.44 3.69
C ARG A 9 7.56 -3.56 2.18
N PHE A 10 8.68 -3.94 1.61
CA PHE A 10 8.86 -4.18 0.18
C PHE A 10 9.01 -5.67 -0.10
N VAL A 11 8.49 -6.10 -1.25
CA VAL A 11 8.83 -7.40 -1.84
C VAL A 11 9.29 -7.22 -3.28
N VAL A 12 10.37 -7.88 -3.64
CA VAL A 12 10.96 -7.85 -4.99
C VAL A 12 10.75 -9.19 -5.66
N ALA A 13 10.05 -9.19 -6.79
CA ALA A 13 9.74 -10.37 -7.59
C ALA A 13 10.40 -10.28 -8.97
N ASP A 14 11.44 -11.08 -9.21
CA ASP A 14 12.17 -11.15 -10.48
C ASP A 14 12.77 -12.54 -10.65
N ASN A 15 12.99 -12.97 -11.89
CA ASN A 15 13.63 -14.25 -12.17
C ASN A 15 15.14 -14.23 -11.87
N SER A 16 15.80 -13.07 -11.99
CA SER A 16 17.22 -12.90 -11.76
C SER A 16 17.57 -12.80 -10.27
N PHE A 17 18.40 -13.71 -9.79
CA PHE A 17 18.93 -13.67 -8.42
C PHE A 17 19.71 -12.38 -8.14
N ILE A 18 20.52 -11.92 -9.10
CA ILE A 18 21.35 -10.72 -8.94
C ILE A 18 20.48 -9.48 -8.83
N VAL A 19 19.44 -9.35 -9.68
CA VAL A 19 18.51 -8.23 -9.67
C VAL A 19 17.77 -8.17 -8.34
N ARG A 20 17.23 -9.30 -7.87
CA ARG A 20 16.50 -9.34 -6.59
C ARG A 20 17.39 -8.89 -5.42
N ASN A 21 18.58 -9.49 -5.29
CA ASN A 21 19.47 -9.15 -4.18
C ASN A 21 20.00 -7.73 -4.25
N GLY A 22 20.35 -7.26 -5.44
CA GLY A 22 20.80 -5.89 -5.67
C GLY A 22 19.73 -4.89 -5.24
N LEU A 23 18.50 -5.09 -5.70
CA LEU A 23 17.40 -4.17 -5.37
C LEU A 23 17.03 -4.23 -3.88
N VAL A 24 17.00 -5.42 -3.28
CA VAL A 24 16.78 -5.55 -1.81
C VAL A 24 17.85 -4.78 -1.03
N ALA A 25 19.12 -4.84 -1.45
CA ALA A 25 20.19 -4.07 -0.81
C ALA A 25 19.97 -2.56 -0.96
N VAL A 26 19.59 -2.08 -2.14
CA VAL A 26 19.27 -0.65 -2.37
C VAL A 26 18.10 -0.21 -1.50
N LEU A 27 17.01 -0.98 -1.46
CA LEU A 27 15.79 -0.64 -0.70
C LEU A 27 16.04 -0.52 0.80
N ARG A 28 16.90 -1.37 1.36
CA ARG A 28 17.26 -1.34 2.80
C ARG A 28 18.09 -0.12 3.20
N HIS A 29 18.67 0.58 2.24
CA HIS A 29 19.56 1.71 2.47
C HIS A 29 19.02 3.04 1.95
N ILE A 30 17.69 3.15 1.73
CA ILE A 30 17.06 4.40 1.30
C ILE A 30 17.22 5.46 2.38
N PRO A 31 17.85 6.61 2.10
CA PRO A 31 18.03 7.68 3.08
C PRO A 31 16.69 8.23 3.58
N GLY A 32 16.53 8.30 4.89
CA GLY A 32 15.33 8.88 5.51
C GLY A 32 14.09 7.98 5.47
N LEU A 33 14.21 6.72 5.03
CA LEU A 33 13.13 5.75 5.00
C LEU A 33 13.53 4.49 5.79
N ALA A 34 12.75 4.13 6.80
CA ALA A 34 12.89 2.81 7.40
C ALA A 34 12.19 1.79 6.49
N ALA A 35 12.94 0.83 5.99
CA ALA A 35 12.42 -0.16 5.04
C ALA A 35 12.89 -1.58 5.39
N THR A 36 11.98 -2.54 5.25
CA THR A 36 12.30 -3.96 5.15
C THR A 36 12.02 -4.43 3.73
N ALA A 37 12.93 -5.22 3.16
CA ALA A 37 12.78 -5.71 1.80
C ALA A 37 13.10 -7.20 1.75
N PHE A 38 12.25 -7.96 1.07
CA PHE A 38 12.41 -9.39 0.82
C PHE A 38 12.35 -9.66 -0.68
N ASP A 39 12.84 -10.81 -1.09
CA ASP A 39 12.78 -11.24 -2.47
C ASP A 39 12.05 -12.56 -2.64
N VAL A 40 11.42 -12.73 -3.79
CA VAL A 40 10.72 -13.95 -4.19
C VAL A 40 11.03 -14.30 -5.65
N LYS A 41 11.09 -15.60 -5.95
CA LYS A 41 11.50 -16.09 -7.28
C LYS A 41 10.38 -16.75 -8.10
N THR A 42 9.18 -16.92 -7.54
CA THR A 42 8.04 -17.51 -8.23
C THR A 42 6.76 -16.77 -7.86
N GLN A 43 5.75 -16.83 -8.73
CA GLN A 43 4.44 -16.25 -8.43
C GLN A 43 3.79 -16.87 -7.21
N GLU A 44 3.97 -18.19 -6.99
CA GLU A 44 3.46 -18.87 -5.79
C GLU A 44 4.07 -18.30 -4.51
N SER A 45 5.41 -18.12 -4.49
CA SER A 45 6.07 -17.51 -3.33
C SER A 45 5.66 -16.05 -3.13
N LEU A 46 5.36 -15.32 -4.22
CA LEU A 46 4.82 -13.96 -4.12
C LEU A 46 3.43 -13.96 -3.49
N ARG A 47 2.51 -14.86 -3.91
CA ARG A 47 1.16 -15.00 -3.32
C ARG A 47 1.26 -15.29 -1.82
N ASN A 48 2.07 -16.26 -1.46
CA ASN A 48 2.26 -16.65 -0.06
C ASN A 48 2.82 -15.50 0.78
N TYR A 49 3.84 -14.80 0.26
CA TYR A 49 4.43 -13.66 0.96
C TYR A 49 3.43 -12.52 1.17
N VAL A 50 2.71 -12.15 0.11
CA VAL A 50 1.72 -11.07 0.15
C VAL A 50 0.59 -11.39 1.13
N ALA A 51 0.08 -12.62 1.12
CA ALA A 51 -0.97 -13.07 2.04
C ALA A 51 -0.55 -13.01 3.51
N MET A 52 0.72 -13.33 3.81
CA MET A 52 1.23 -13.38 5.19
C MET A 52 1.73 -12.04 5.71
N HIS A 53 2.31 -11.21 4.85
CA HIS A 53 3.09 -10.04 5.27
C HIS A 53 2.48 -8.70 4.87
N HIS A 54 1.50 -8.69 3.96
CA HIS A 54 0.81 -7.48 3.47
C HIS A 54 1.81 -6.35 3.17
N PRO A 55 2.67 -6.50 2.14
CA PRO A 55 3.68 -5.50 1.82
C PRO A 55 3.04 -4.18 1.37
N ASP A 56 3.69 -3.06 1.68
CA ASP A 56 3.26 -1.75 1.22
C ASP A 56 3.54 -1.57 -0.27
N VAL A 57 4.65 -2.18 -0.75
CA VAL A 57 5.10 -2.08 -2.15
C VAL A 57 5.55 -3.44 -2.68
N VAL A 58 5.05 -3.81 -3.84
CA VAL A 58 5.52 -4.94 -4.65
C VAL A 58 6.27 -4.39 -5.85
N ILE A 59 7.56 -4.74 -5.98
CA ILE A 59 8.35 -4.42 -7.17
C ILE A 59 8.47 -5.71 -7.97
N VAL A 60 7.91 -5.74 -9.17
CA VAL A 60 7.82 -6.96 -9.96
C VAL A 60 8.23 -6.73 -11.42
N ASN A 61 9.00 -7.66 -11.96
CA ASN A 61 9.26 -7.69 -13.39
C ASN A 61 7.97 -8.10 -14.13
N PRO A 62 7.47 -7.32 -15.10
CA PRO A 62 6.28 -7.69 -15.88
C PRO A 62 6.37 -9.03 -16.62
N MET A 63 7.58 -9.55 -16.80
CA MET A 63 7.83 -10.88 -17.36
C MET A 63 8.16 -11.93 -16.29
N PHE A 64 7.79 -11.67 -15.05
CA PHE A 64 8.04 -12.55 -13.92
C PHE A 64 7.19 -13.82 -14.01
N ASP A 65 7.86 -14.95 -14.22
CA ASP A 65 7.22 -16.27 -14.35
C ASP A 65 6.12 -16.29 -15.45
N GLY A 66 6.43 -15.65 -16.57
CA GLY A 66 5.53 -15.34 -17.67
C GLY A 66 5.04 -13.88 -17.66
N LEU A 67 3.96 -13.56 -18.35
CA LEU A 67 3.38 -12.23 -18.31
C LEU A 67 2.64 -12.04 -16.97
N PHE A 68 3.10 -11.10 -16.16
CA PHE A 68 2.51 -10.82 -14.85
C PHE A 68 1.37 -9.79 -14.98
N ASP A 69 0.15 -10.24 -14.79
CA ASP A 69 -1.03 -9.38 -14.79
C ASP A 69 -1.28 -8.80 -13.39
N VAL A 70 -0.86 -7.54 -13.20
CA VAL A 70 -1.03 -6.84 -11.92
C VAL A 70 -2.50 -6.67 -11.55
N LYS A 71 -3.37 -6.37 -12.53
CA LYS A 71 -4.80 -6.13 -12.26
C LYS A 71 -5.48 -7.40 -11.77
N ALA A 72 -5.23 -8.52 -12.45
CA ALA A 72 -5.73 -9.82 -12.04
C ALA A 72 -5.17 -10.22 -10.67
N PHE A 73 -3.87 -10.00 -10.43
CA PHE A 73 -3.23 -10.32 -9.16
C PHE A 73 -3.76 -9.46 -8.00
N LYS A 74 -3.92 -8.16 -8.20
CA LYS A 74 -4.54 -7.27 -7.20
C LYS A 74 -5.96 -7.72 -6.84
N ALA A 75 -6.76 -8.08 -7.83
CA ALA A 75 -8.14 -8.54 -7.63
C ALA A 75 -8.18 -9.89 -6.88
N GLU A 76 -7.36 -10.87 -7.29
CA GLU A 76 -7.24 -12.19 -6.66
C GLU A 76 -6.87 -12.08 -5.18
N MET A 77 -5.84 -11.26 -4.88
CA MET A 77 -5.26 -11.13 -3.55
C MET A 77 -5.91 -10.02 -2.69
N LYS A 78 -6.89 -9.29 -3.23
CA LYS A 78 -7.57 -8.15 -2.58
C LYS A 78 -6.60 -7.07 -2.09
N LEU A 79 -5.70 -6.66 -2.97
CA LEU A 79 -4.60 -5.73 -2.67
C LEU A 79 -4.94 -4.29 -3.08
N ASP A 80 -5.96 -3.72 -2.45
CA ASP A 80 -6.39 -2.34 -2.76
C ASP A 80 -5.36 -1.30 -2.35
N ASP A 81 -4.55 -1.57 -1.32
CA ASP A 81 -3.61 -0.60 -0.74
C ASP A 81 -2.15 -0.82 -1.13
N THR A 82 -1.81 -2.02 -1.62
CA THR A 82 -0.45 -2.35 -2.04
C THR A 82 -0.12 -1.64 -3.36
N ARG A 83 1.02 -0.96 -3.40
CA ARG A 83 1.55 -0.32 -4.61
C ARG A 83 2.35 -1.33 -5.42
N PHE A 84 2.25 -1.23 -6.74
CA PHE A 84 2.98 -2.09 -7.66
C PHE A 84 3.91 -1.25 -8.54
N ILE A 85 5.20 -1.55 -8.51
CA ILE A 85 6.21 -0.92 -9.34
C ILE A 85 6.72 -1.94 -10.36
N ALA A 86 6.68 -1.60 -11.63
CA ALA A 86 7.28 -2.43 -12.67
C ALA A 86 8.81 -2.30 -12.63
N LEU A 87 9.53 -3.41 -12.75
CA LEU A 87 10.99 -3.43 -12.93
C LEU A 87 11.32 -4.00 -14.30
N SER A 88 11.98 -3.25 -15.17
CA SER A 88 12.30 -3.69 -16.52
C SER A 88 13.70 -3.27 -16.98
N THR A 89 14.21 -3.94 -18.00
CA THR A 89 15.48 -3.62 -18.67
C THR A 89 15.33 -2.63 -19.82
N ALA A 90 14.09 -2.37 -20.25
CA ALA A 90 13.78 -1.47 -21.36
C ALA A 90 12.46 -0.76 -21.12
N MET A 91 12.23 0.32 -21.87
CA MET A 91 10.93 0.99 -21.90
C MET A 91 9.85 0.00 -22.33
N LEU A 92 8.79 -0.07 -21.55
CA LEU A 92 7.63 -0.92 -21.81
C LEU A 92 6.50 -0.11 -22.43
N ASP A 93 5.64 -0.81 -23.19
CA ASP A 93 4.40 -0.24 -23.71
C ASP A 93 3.49 0.20 -22.55
N GLN A 94 2.76 1.29 -22.75
CA GLN A 94 1.84 1.81 -21.73
C GLN A 94 0.75 0.78 -21.36
N ASN A 95 0.35 -0.09 -22.28
CA ASN A 95 -0.60 -1.15 -21.99
C ASN A 95 -0.05 -2.14 -20.95
N VAL A 96 1.25 -2.47 -21.02
CA VAL A 96 1.91 -3.34 -20.03
C VAL A 96 2.04 -2.63 -18.69
N LEU A 97 2.31 -1.32 -18.72
CA LEU A 97 2.44 -0.50 -17.51
C LEU A 97 1.10 -0.14 -16.88
N SER A 98 -0.01 -0.37 -17.59
CA SER A 98 -1.36 -0.10 -17.05
C SER A 98 -1.66 -1.01 -15.86
N GLY A 99 -1.75 -0.45 -14.67
CA GLY A 99 -1.95 -1.20 -13.41
C GLY A 99 -0.77 -1.13 -12.47
N TYR A 100 0.38 -0.65 -12.95
CA TYR A 100 1.51 -0.31 -12.10
C TYR A 100 1.42 1.16 -11.66
N ASP A 101 1.82 1.42 -10.43
CA ASP A 101 1.81 2.77 -9.85
C ASP A 101 3.05 3.58 -10.30
N GLU A 102 4.15 2.91 -10.63
CA GLU A 102 5.40 3.50 -11.16
C GLU A 102 6.23 2.42 -11.88
N HIS A 103 7.30 2.82 -12.56
CA HIS A 103 8.23 1.86 -13.14
C HIS A 103 9.70 2.24 -12.90
N PHE A 104 10.55 1.23 -12.68
CA PHE A 104 12.00 1.31 -12.61
C PHE A 104 12.62 0.71 -13.86
N LEU A 105 13.61 1.39 -14.39
CA LEU A 105 14.54 0.77 -15.32
C LEU A 105 15.70 0.17 -14.52
N LEU A 106 16.21 -0.97 -14.95
CA LEU A 106 17.38 -1.60 -14.32
C LEU A 106 18.62 -0.68 -14.34
N TYR A 107 18.61 0.35 -15.17
CA TYR A 107 19.69 1.33 -15.34
C TYR A 107 19.43 2.64 -14.55
N ASP A 108 18.31 2.76 -13.87
CA ASP A 108 18.05 3.90 -13.00
C ASP A 108 19.12 3.94 -11.89
N ASN A 109 19.62 5.11 -11.60
CA ASN A 109 20.55 5.29 -10.48
C ASN A 109 19.81 5.32 -9.14
N SER A 110 20.56 5.29 -8.05
CA SER A 110 19.99 5.25 -6.69
C SER A 110 19.05 6.41 -6.40
N ASP A 111 19.41 7.61 -6.85
CA ASP A 111 18.62 8.81 -6.57
C ASP A 111 17.29 8.80 -7.33
N GLU A 112 17.30 8.33 -8.57
CA GLU A 112 16.09 8.13 -9.38
C GLU A 112 15.15 7.10 -8.74
N ILE A 113 15.70 5.96 -8.29
CA ILE A 113 14.93 4.93 -7.56
C ILE A 113 14.32 5.53 -6.28
N TYR A 114 15.09 6.31 -5.52
CA TYR A 114 14.61 6.93 -4.29
C TYR A 114 13.49 7.92 -4.52
N GLU A 115 13.61 8.79 -5.51
CA GLU A 115 12.57 9.76 -5.84
C GLU A 115 11.29 9.09 -6.35
N LYS A 116 11.41 8.04 -7.19
CA LYS A 116 10.27 7.24 -7.64
C LYS A 116 9.57 6.54 -6.49
N ILE A 117 10.32 5.95 -5.55
CA ILE A 117 9.74 5.33 -4.34
C ILE A 117 9.02 6.37 -3.48
N LYS A 118 9.64 7.52 -3.21
CA LYS A 118 9.00 8.59 -2.45
C LYS A 118 7.71 9.05 -3.11
N LYS A 119 7.73 9.25 -4.43
CA LYS A 119 6.54 9.59 -5.21
C LYS A 119 5.43 8.56 -5.01
N VAL A 120 5.72 7.27 -5.12
CA VAL A 120 4.76 6.18 -4.94
C VAL A 120 4.21 6.14 -3.51
N LEU A 121 5.07 6.32 -2.50
CA LEU A 121 4.66 6.30 -1.11
C LEU A 121 3.91 7.56 -0.67
N MET A 122 4.19 8.70 -1.30
CA MET A 122 3.56 9.99 -1.02
C MET A 122 2.36 10.27 -1.94
N SER A 123 2.28 9.61 -3.10
CA SER A 123 1.13 9.76 -3.98
C SER A 123 -0.11 9.19 -3.28
N GLU A 124 -1.09 10.04 -3.04
CA GLU A 124 -2.45 9.57 -2.81
C GLU A 124 -2.82 8.72 -4.04
N LYS A 125 -3.44 7.55 -3.84
CA LYS A 125 -4.05 6.86 -4.97
C LYS A 125 -4.97 7.88 -5.64
N GLN A 126 -4.59 8.31 -6.83
CA GLN A 126 -5.59 8.84 -7.75
C GLN A 126 -6.42 7.61 -8.10
N ASP A 127 -7.51 7.40 -7.37
CA ASP A 127 -8.60 6.61 -7.90
C ASP A 127 -8.84 7.15 -9.31
N GLU A 128 -8.85 6.29 -10.32
CA GLU A 128 -9.33 6.69 -11.66
C GLU A 128 -10.56 7.58 -11.46
N PRO A 129 -10.75 8.63 -12.29
CA PRO A 129 -11.83 9.59 -12.10
C PRO A 129 -13.18 8.89 -12.35
N ASN A 130 -13.60 8.11 -11.39
CA ASN A 130 -14.95 7.63 -11.27
C ASN A 130 -15.57 8.30 -10.06
N THR A 131 -16.22 9.43 -10.36
CA THR A 131 -17.32 10.02 -9.62
C THR A 131 -17.16 10.14 -8.11
N THR A 132 -16.81 11.39 -7.67
CA THR A 132 -17.41 12.06 -6.51
C THR A 132 -17.74 11.23 -5.26
N GLU A 133 -16.99 11.53 -4.19
CA GLU A 133 -17.50 11.51 -2.80
C GLU A 133 -17.73 10.19 -2.07
N SER A 134 -17.54 9.01 -2.64
CA SER A 134 -17.77 7.78 -1.87
C SER A 134 -16.49 7.22 -1.22
N LEU A 135 -16.60 6.91 0.08
CA LEU A 135 -15.55 6.19 0.80
C LEU A 135 -15.39 4.77 0.24
N SER A 136 -14.14 4.32 0.08
CA SER A 136 -13.84 2.93 -0.25
C SER A 136 -14.30 1.98 0.86
N ASN A 137 -14.46 0.70 0.57
CA ASN A 137 -14.79 -0.31 1.59
C ASN A 137 -13.78 -0.30 2.73
N ARG A 138 -12.50 -0.14 2.40
CA ARG A 138 -11.40 -0.08 3.37
C ARG A 138 -11.45 1.14 4.25
N GLU A 139 -11.77 2.30 3.70
CA GLU A 139 -11.96 3.52 4.48
C GLU A 139 -13.15 3.40 5.44
N ARG A 140 -14.23 2.72 5.03
CA ARG A 140 -15.38 2.42 5.91
C ARG A 140 -15.00 1.51 7.07
N GLU A 141 -14.23 0.43 6.83
CA GLU A 141 -13.72 -0.46 7.87
C GLU A 141 -12.86 0.31 8.89
N ILE A 142 -11.98 1.17 8.41
CA ILE A 142 -11.12 1.99 9.28
C ILE A 142 -11.94 2.98 10.10
N ILE A 143 -12.97 3.62 9.52
CA ILE A 143 -13.87 4.48 10.27
C ILE A 143 -14.54 3.71 11.43
N VAL A 144 -15.03 2.50 11.17
CA VAL A 144 -15.64 1.65 12.20
C VAL A 144 -14.65 1.37 13.32
N CYS A 145 -13.40 1.03 13.01
CA CYS A 145 -12.36 0.80 14.02
C CYS A 145 -12.02 2.08 14.83
N VAL A 146 -11.92 3.23 14.14
CA VAL A 146 -11.66 4.53 14.79
C VAL A 146 -12.80 4.91 15.75
N VAL A 147 -14.04 4.69 15.34
CA VAL A 147 -15.23 4.95 16.16
C VAL A 147 -15.31 4.02 17.36
N LYS A 148 -14.78 2.81 17.27
CA LYS A 148 -14.59 1.87 18.38
C LYS A 148 -13.39 2.20 19.28
N GLY A 149 -12.76 3.35 19.12
CA GLY A 149 -11.67 3.82 19.97
C GLY A 149 -10.31 3.15 19.73
N MET A 150 -10.16 2.38 18.64
CA MET A 150 -8.92 1.63 18.37
C MET A 150 -7.76 2.56 18.00
N THR A 151 -6.59 2.24 18.51
CA THR A 151 -5.33 2.87 18.12
C THR A 151 -4.91 2.47 16.69
N ASN A 152 -4.04 3.23 16.04
CA ASN A 152 -3.54 2.88 14.71
C ASN A 152 -2.86 1.50 14.67
N LYS A 153 -2.23 1.08 15.78
CA LYS A 153 -1.60 -0.23 15.89
C LYS A 153 -2.65 -1.34 15.94
N GLU A 154 -3.68 -1.21 16.76
CA GLU A 154 -4.77 -2.18 16.85
C GLU A 154 -5.55 -2.29 15.54
N ILE A 155 -5.78 -1.17 14.85
CA ILE A 155 -6.39 -1.17 13.51
C ILE A 155 -5.50 -1.90 12.50
N ALA A 156 -4.19 -1.64 12.54
CA ALA A 156 -3.23 -2.33 11.68
C ALA A 156 -3.24 -3.84 11.90
N ASP A 157 -3.21 -4.27 13.16
CA ASP A 157 -3.25 -5.68 13.54
C ASP A 157 -4.59 -6.33 13.13
N GLN A 158 -5.73 -5.67 13.41
CA GLN A 158 -7.06 -6.21 13.09
C GLN A 158 -7.32 -6.32 11.60
N LEU A 159 -6.88 -5.32 10.84
CA LEU A 159 -7.13 -5.24 9.40
C LEU A 159 -5.97 -5.80 8.56
N CYS A 160 -4.97 -6.39 9.20
CA CYS A 160 -3.77 -6.94 8.55
C CYS A 160 -3.04 -5.92 7.68
N LEU A 161 -2.91 -4.67 8.15
CA LEU A 161 -2.22 -3.58 7.46
C LEU A 161 -0.92 -3.19 8.16
N SER A 162 -0.11 -2.34 7.50
CA SER A 162 0.93 -1.59 8.20
C SER A 162 0.31 -0.40 8.95
N ILE A 163 0.94 0.01 10.06
CA ILE A 163 0.53 1.22 10.80
C ILE A 163 0.54 2.45 9.87
N HIS A 164 1.50 2.49 8.95
CA HIS A 164 1.62 3.57 7.99
C HIS A 164 0.43 3.62 7.03
N THR A 165 0.01 2.47 6.52
CA THR A 165 -1.19 2.35 5.66
C THR A 165 -2.44 2.86 6.38
N VAL A 166 -2.60 2.51 7.67
CA VAL A 166 -3.72 3.01 8.50
C VAL A 166 -3.67 4.54 8.64
N ILE A 167 -2.48 5.11 8.89
CA ILE A 167 -2.32 6.58 9.01
C ILE A 167 -2.68 7.26 7.68
N THR A 168 -2.25 6.69 6.56
CA THR A 168 -2.56 7.21 5.21
C THR A 168 -4.07 7.20 4.96
N HIS A 169 -4.75 6.08 5.23
CA HIS A 169 -6.21 6.01 5.10
C HIS A 169 -6.93 7.02 6.00
N ARG A 170 -6.51 7.18 7.25
CA ARG A 170 -7.12 8.18 8.16
C ARG A 170 -6.98 9.60 7.64
N ARG A 171 -5.84 9.93 7.02
CA ARG A 171 -5.64 11.23 6.38
C ARG A 171 -6.56 11.39 5.17
N ASN A 172 -6.67 10.36 4.33
CA ASN A 172 -7.54 10.38 3.15
C ASN A 172 -9.02 10.51 3.54
N ILE A 173 -9.47 9.76 4.56
CA ILE A 173 -10.81 9.89 5.14
C ILE A 173 -11.06 11.34 5.60
N SER A 174 -10.11 11.91 6.35
CA SER A 174 -10.22 13.29 6.83
C SER A 174 -10.34 14.30 5.68
N ASN A 175 -9.57 14.08 4.60
CA ASN A 175 -9.60 14.93 3.41
C ASN A 175 -10.91 14.77 2.62
N LYS A 176 -11.38 13.53 2.39
CA LYS A 176 -12.63 13.25 1.68
C LYS A 176 -13.84 13.79 2.41
N LEU A 177 -13.93 13.56 3.71
CA LEU A 177 -15.08 13.93 4.52
C LEU A 177 -15.00 15.37 5.05
N GLN A 178 -13.85 16.03 4.96
CA GLN A 178 -13.56 17.31 5.61
C GLN A 178 -13.78 17.27 7.14
N ILE A 179 -13.67 16.08 7.73
CA ILE A 179 -13.83 15.82 9.16
C ILE A 179 -12.47 15.50 9.79
N ARG A 180 -12.07 16.31 10.78
CA ARG A 180 -10.76 16.17 11.45
C ARG A 180 -10.85 15.66 12.89
N SER A 181 -12.03 15.57 13.48
CA SER A 181 -12.22 15.11 14.85
C SER A 181 -12.81 13.70 14.92
N ALA A 182 -12.42 12.93 15.94
CA ALA A 182 -13.01 11.61 16.18
C ALA A 182 -14.52 11.69 16.42
N ALA A 183 -14.99 12.70 17.16
CA ALA A 183 -16.40 12.93 17.38
C ALA A 183 -17.17 13.17 16.05
N GLY A 184 -16.60 13.96 15.15
CA GLY A 184 -17.18 14.17 13.82
C GLY A 184 -17.26 12.88 13.01
N LEU A 185 -16.22 12.01 13.06
CA LEU A 185 -16.24 10.70 12.42
C LEU A 185 -17.30 9.78 13.03
N THR A 186 -17.50 9.84 14.35
CA THR A 186 -18.55 9.06 15.04
C THR A 186 -19.92 9.46 14.54
N ILE A 187 -20.21 10.77 14.47
CA ILE A 187 -21.49 11.27 13.95
C ILE A 187 -21.69 10.81 12.50
N TYR A 188 -20.67 10.96 11.66
CA TYR A 188 -20.70 10.52 10.27
C TYR A 188 -21.02 9.02 10.16
N ALA A 189 -20.33 8.17 10.94
CA ALA A 189 -20.51 6.73 10.92
C ALA A 189 -21.93 6.30 11.33
N ILE A 190 -22.52 6.97 12.32
CA ILE A 190 -23.91 6.71 12.77
C ILE A 190 -24.91 7.12 11.68
N VAL A 191 -24.79 8.34 11.14
CA VAL A 191 -25.70 8.87 10.11
C VAL A 191 -25.68 7.99 8.84
N ASN A 192 -24.49 7.51 8.46
CA ASN A 192 -24.32 6.64 7.29
C ASN A 192 -24.49 5.14 7.60
N LYS A 193 -24.97 4.78 8.80
CA LYS A 193 -25.24 3.39 9.22
C LYS A 193 -24.02 2.47 9.13
N LEU A 194 -22.81 3.00 9.31
CA LEU A 194 -21.59 2.22 9.39
C LEU A 194 -21.42 1.56 10.76
N VAL A 195 -21.98 2.17 11.81
CA VAL A 195 -22.04 1.63 13.17
C VAL A 195 -23.41 1.91 13.78
N ASP A 196 -23.85 1.05 14.69
CA ASP A 196 -25.09 1.28 15.43
C ASP A 196 -24.81 2.19 16.65
N ILE A 197 -25.78 3.02 17.04
CA ILE A 197 -25.66 3.90 18.23
C ILE A 197 -25.35 3.08 19.48
N LYS A 198 -25.81 1.82 19.53
CA LYS A 198 -25.57 0.91 20.64
C LYS A 198 -24.11 0.52 20.78
N ASP A 199 -23.39 0.41 19.67
CA ASP A 199 -21.97 0.01 19.63
C ASP A 199 -21.02 1.15 20.09
N VAL A 200 -21.53 2.38 20.22
CA VAL A 200 -20.77 3.56 20.64
C VAL A 200 -20.97 3.88 22.14
N LYS A 201 -21.96 3.29 22.78
CA LYS A 201 -22.32 3.58 24.19
C LYS A 201 -21.46 2.87 25.24
N ASP A 202 -20.64 1.90 24.86
CA ASP A 202 -19.81 1.12 25.79
C ASP A 202 -18.35 1.62 25.88
N MET A 203 -18.14 2.91 25.62
CA MET A 203 -16.86 3.62 25.80
C MET A 203 -16.89 4.56 26.97
#